data_4b7a749505bc96e3fcdf86e01b8a90ac
#
_entry.id   4b7a749505bc96e3fcdf86e01b8a90ac
#
_cell.length_a   1.000
_cell.length_b   1.000
_cell.length_c   1.000
_cell.angle_alpha   90.00
_cell.angle_beta   90.00
_cell.angle_gamma   90.00
#
_symmetry.space_group_name_H-M   'P 1'
#
loop_
_entity.id
_entity.type
_entity.pdbx_description
1 polymer ?
#
loop_
_entity_poly.entity_id
_entity_poly.type
_entity_poly.pdbx_seq_one_letter_code
_entity_poly.pdbx_strand_id
1 'polypeptide(L)'
;MDIGMMKQETAGFTPETQQRQEEDHAHVLILGGVETPASSFAAGEALSSELAGQDLRISALQTGDASAAIWLMQAGVELISLAGLQSEGKDASAIGFIGATTIGAGETESMANRPYVCCINGIRIGVVSFAEQVDAGFHDRADILSLSAYDRVRMLLNQCDHVIVLVQSGLAESELPLPEWRERYHCFVDAGASLVVDLGRARGWEKYKHGLVFYGLGSPAGADSLGLFVNLRRNGKFSYEARALQNTAGSLDFSQNSAFRTQIDAQNTLLLNKKEYISAANDMCTRLYCANESTQKRGIKGLFSQQTDGDQRLLSLLENESLRLVAKRALRLRSTEEKGKR
;
A
#
# COMPACT_ATOMS: atom_id res chain seq x y z
N MET A 1 -47.21 -42.92 6.70
CA MET A 1 -46.11 -42.02 7.11
C MET A 1 -45.74 -41.16 5.93
N ASP A 2 -46.40 -40.01 5.83
CA ASP A 2 -46.20 -39.07 4.75
C ASP A 2 -45.09 -38.09 5.14
N ILE A 3 -44.01 -38.07 4.39
CA ILE A 3 -42.95 -37.12 4.55
C ILE A 3 -43.26 -35.93 3.65
N GLY A 4 -43.79 -34.87 4.28
CA GLY A 4 -44.10 -33.62 3.60
C GLY A 4 -42.82 -32.94 3.08
N MET A 5 -42.72 -32.84 1.75
CA MET A 5 -41.77 -31.97 1.08
C MET A 5 -42.11 -30.50 1.38
N MET A 6 -41.30 -29.84 2.17
CA MET A 6 -41.27 -28.37 2.25
C MET A 6 -40.75 -27.81 0.92
N LYS A 7 -41.64 -27.24 0.13
CA LYS A 7 -41.25 -26.33 -0.96
C LYS A 7 -40.65 -25.08 -0.36
N GLN A 8 -39.35 -24.88 -0.58
CA GLN A 8 -38.72 -23.55 -0.42
C GLN A 8 -39.31 -22.64 -1.52
N GLU A 9 -40.10 -21.68 -1.10
CA GLU A 9 -40.47 -20.56 -1.95
C GLU A 9 -39.20 -19.74 -2.21
N THR A 10 -38.73 -19.81 -3.46
CA THR A 10 -37.75 -18.82 -3.97
C THR A 10 -38.48 -17.50 -4.07
N ALA A 11 -38.25 -16.60 -3.12
CA ALA A 11 -38.70 -15.23 -3.21
C ALA A 11 -38.13 -14.64 -4.51
N GLY A 12 -39.03 -14.40 -5.50
CA GLY A 12 -38.67 -13.78 -6.76
C GLY A 12 -38.21 -12.35 -6.49
N PHE A 13 -36.93 -12.09 -6.69
CA PHE A 13 -36.38 -10.73 -6.68
C PHE A 13 -36.95 -9.99 -7.89
N THR A 14 -37.66 -8.89 -7.63
CA THR A 14 -38.11 -7.97 -8.69
C THR A 14 -36.90 -7.20 -9.24
N PRO A 15 -36.92 -6.78 -10.53
CA PRO A 15 -35.84 -5.97 -11.13
C PRO A 15 -35.52 -4.70 -10.30
N GLU A 16 -36.53 -4.09 -9.68
CA GLU A 16 -36.37 -2.94 -8.78
C GLU A 16 -35.62 -3.27 -7.49
N THR A 17 -35.73 -4.49 -6.99
CA THR A 17 -35.00 -4.94 -5.79
C THR A 17 -33.54 -5.22 -6.12
N GLN A 18 -33.25 -5.74 -7.32
CA GLN A 18 -31.88 -5.90 -7.81
C GLN A 18 -31.21 -4.55 -8.07
N GLN A 19 -31.90 -3.60 -8.74
CA GLN A 19 -31.38 -2.24 -8.96
C GLN A 19 -31.12 -1.51 -7.65
N ARG A 20 -32.00 -1.59 -6.64
CA ARG A 20 -31.76 -1.01 -5.31
C ARG A 20 -30.60 -1.66 -4.57
N GLN A 21 -30.33 -2.95 -4.78
CA GLN A 21 -29.17 -3.62 -4.19
C GLN A 21 -27.85 -3.21 -4.86
N GLU A 22 -27.85 -2.92 -6.16
CA GLU A 22 -26.69 -2.37 -6.88
C GLU A 22 -26.42 -0.91 -6.52
N GLU A 23 -27.45 -0.11 -6.26
CA GLU A 23 -27.34 1.30 -5.85
C GLU A 23 -26.73 1.51 -4.44
N ASP A 24 -26.67 0.49 -3.59
CA ASP A 24 -26.15 0.57 -2.21
C ASP A 24 -24.67 0.18 -2.07
N HIS A 25 -23.96 0.01 -3.19
CA HIS A 25 -22.58 -0.47 -3.22
C HIS A 25 -21.66 0.50 -4.00
N ALA A 26 -20.42 0.64 -3.54
CA ALA A 26 -19.34 1.28 -4.28
C ALA A 26 -18.19 0.30 -4.47
N HIS A 27 -17.87 0.02 -5.73
CA HIS A 27 -16.80 -0.89 -6.12
C HIS A 27 -15.50 -0.12 -6.29
N VAL A 28 -14.51 -0.41 -5.47
CA VAL A 28 -13.22 0.26 -5.47
C VAL A 28 -12.12 -0.75 -5.75
N LEU A 29 -11.28 -0.46 -6.74
CA LEU A 29 -10.06 -1.19 -6.99
C LEU A 29 -8.85 -0.39 -6.52
N ILE A 30 -7.99 -1.02 -5.73
CA ILE A 30 -6.71 -0.45 -5.33
C ILE A 30 -5.60 -1.32 -5.91
N LEU A 31 -4.72 -0.71 -6.69
CA LEU A 31 -3.50 -1.28 -7.24
C LEU A 31 -2.29 -0.72 -6.49
N GLY A 32 -1.22 -1.46 -6.46
CA GLY A 32 0.04 -0.97 -5.88
C GLY A 32 0.69 0.14 -6.72
N GLY A 33 1.79 0.67 -6.23
CA GLY A 33 2.48 1.77 -6.88
C GLY A 33 3.22 1.35 -8.14
N VAL A 34 3.23 2.23 -9.14
CA VAL A 34 3.94 2.02 -10.40
C VAL A 34 5.25 2.79 -10.38
N GLU A 35 6.33 2.07 -10.63
CA GLU A 35 7.65 2.61 -10.94
C GLU A 35 7.77 2.83 -12.46
N THR A 36 8.88 2.47 -13.07
CA THR A 36 9.08 2.58 -14.53
C THR A 36 8.47 1.35 -15.23
N PRO A 37 7.39 1.48 -16.00
CA PRO A 37 6.83 0.35 -16.74
C PRO A 37 7.72 0.02 -17.95
N ALA A 38 7.87 -1.27 -18.21
CA ALA A 38 8.66 -1.75 -19.35
C ALA A 38 7.95 -1.54 -20.70
N SER A 39 6.63 -1.27 -20.69
CA SER A 39 5.79 -1.13 -21.88
C SER A 39 4.50 -0.36 -21.57
N SER A 40 3.75 0.00 -22.60
CA SER A 40 2.39 0.56 -22.44
C SER A 40 1.45 -0.46 -21.75
N PHE A 41 0.42 0.06 -21.09
CA PHE A 41 -0.58 -0.77 -20.44
C PHE A 41 -1.41 -1.56 -21.46
N ALA A 42 -1.59 -2.83 -21.17
CA ALA A 42 -2.64 -3.67 -21.74
C ALA A 42 -3.23 -4.52 -20.62
N ALA A 43 -4.48 -4.93 -20.76
CA ALA A 43 -5.11 -5.86 -19.82
C ALA A 43 -5.67 -7.07 -20.57
N GLY A 44 -5.57 -8.24 -19.95
CA GLY A 44 -6.27 -9.44 -20.42
C GLY A 44 -7.79 -9.22 -20.36
N GLU A 45 -8.54 -10.03 -21.12
CA GLU A 45 -10.00 -9.87 -21.27
C GLU A 45 -10.73 -9.94 -19.91
N ALA A 46 -10.35 -10.91 -19.07
CA ALA A 46 -10.95 -11.10 -17.75
C ALA A 46 -10.72 -9.89 -16.83
N LEU A 47 -9.48 -9.38 -16.79
CA LEU A 47 -9.15 -8.21 -15.98
C LEU A 47 -9.79 -6.94 -16.56
N SER A 48 -9.85 -6.79 -17.88
CA SER A 48 -10.51 -5.63 -18.53
C SER A 48 -11.99 -5.54 -18.13
N SER A 49 -12.69 -6.68 -18.08
CA SER A 49 -14.09 -6.74 -17.63
C SER A 49 -14.23 -6.30 -16.17
N GLU A 50 -13.35 -6.78 -15.30
CA GLU A 50 -13.34 -6.39 -13.88
C GLU A 50 -12.99 -4.92 -13.67
N LEU A 51 -12.03 -4.37 -14.43
CA LEU A 51 -11.69 -2.94 -14.40
C LEU A 51 -12.88 -2.07 -14.78
N ALA A 52 -13.62 -2.47 -15.81
CA ALA A 52 -14.80 -1.73 -16.28
C ALA A 52 -15.93 -1.71 -15.23
N GLY A 53 -16.02 -2.71 -14.38
CA GLY A 53 -17.00 -2.81 -13.29
C GLY A 53 -16.65 -2.01 -12.03
N GLN A 54 -15.50 -1.32 -11.97
CA GLN A 54 -15.10 -0.54 -10.80
C GLN A 54 -15.54 0.92 -10.91
N ASP A 55 -16.13 1.44 -9.83
CA ASP A 55 -16.57 2.84 -9.72
C ASP A 55 -15.41 3.80 -9.42
N LEU A 56 -14.34 3.31 -8.76
CA LEU A 56 -13.14 4.07 -8.43
C LEU A 56 -11.90 3.19 -8.49
N ARG A 57 -10.92 3.60 -9.28
CA ARG A 57 -9.62 2.92 -9.39
C ARG A 57 -8.52 3.79 -8.82
N ILE A 58 -7.76 3.26 -7.87
CA ILE A 58 -6.73 3.94 -7.10
C ILE A 58 -5.40 3.24 -7.32
N SER A 59 -4.33 4.02 -7.45
CA SER A 59 -2.94 3.53 -7.46
C SER A 59 -1.98 4.62 -6.99
N ALA A 60 -0.68 4.40 -7.13
CA ALA A 60 0.34 5.40 -6.84
C ALA A 60 1.39 5.50 -7.95
N LEU A 61 1.99 6.65 -8.03
CA LEU A 61 3.24 6.88 -8.76
C LEU A 61 4.40 6.85 -7.77
N GLN A 62 5.42 6.04 -8.09
CA GLN A 62 6.65 5.94 -7.31
C GLN A 62 7.83 6.62 -8.00
N THR A 63 7.66 7.02 -9.25
CA THR A 63 8.67 7.71 -10.06
C THR A 63 8.07 8.90 -10.78
N GLY A 64 8.90 9.91 -11.09
CA GLY A 64 8.52 11.05 -11.93
C GLY A 64 8.44 10.74 -13.43
N ASP A 65 8.57 9.47 -13.83
CA ASP A 65 8.52 9.07 -15.24
C ASP A 65 7.09 9.22 -15.79
N ALA A 66 6.97 10.04 -16.83
CA ALA A 66 5.69 10.27 -17.51
C ALA A 66 5.06 8.98 -18.09
N SER A 67 5.90 7.98 -18.45
CA SER A 67 5.42 6.68 -18.95
C SER A 67 4.62 5.93 -17.89
N ALA A 68 5.02 6.01 -16.61
CA ALA A 68 4.30 5.40 -15.50
C ALA A 68 2.92 6.05 -15.29
N ALA A 69 2.84 7.37 -15.41
CA ALA A 69 1.58 8.09 -15.31
C ALA A 69 0.65 7.77 -16.49
N ILE A 70 1.17 7.72 -17.73
CA ILE A 70 0.41 7.29 -18.90
C ILE A 70 -0.10 5.86 -18.74
N TRP A 71 0.72 4.97 -18.20
CA TRP A 71 0.35 3.58 -17.92
C TRP A 71 -0.86 3.51 -16.96
N LEU A 72 -0.84 4.28 -15.86
CA LEU A 72 -1.96 4.33 -14.91
C LEU A 72 -3.24 4.89 -15.55
N MET A 73 -3.12 5.90 -16.39
CA MET A 73 -4.28 6.42 -17.12
C MET A 73 -4.87 5.41 -18.09
N GLN A 74 -4.03 4.68 -18.82
CA GLN A 74 -4.47 3.60 -19.72
C GLN A 74 -5.16 2.47 -18.93
N ALA A 75 -4.73 2.22 -17.68
CA ALA A 75 -5.40 1.31 -16.75
C ALA A 75 -6.72 1.88 -16.19
N GLY A 76 -7.09 3.11 -16.55
CA GLY A 76 -8.29 3.78 -16.08
C GLY A 76 -8.22 4.22 -14.62
N VAL A 77 -7.03 4.43 -14.05
CA VAL A 77 -6.85 4.92 -12.68
C VAL A 77 -7.27 6.39 -12.60
N GLU A 78 -8.21 6.70 -11.70
CA GLU A 78 -8.76 8.04 -11.51
C GLU A 78 -8.12 8.80 -10.35
N LEU A 79 -7.65 8.07 -9.33
CA LEU A 79 -7.00 8.65 -8.15
C LEU A 79 -5.59 8.11 -7.99
N ILE A 80 -4.61 9.00 -8.05
CA ILE A 80 -3.19 8.65 -7.97
C ILE A 80 -2.57 9.25 -6.72
N SER A 81 -1.99 8.40 -5.88
CA SER A 81 -1.14 8.83 -4.76
C SER A 81 0.25 9.24 -5.27
N LEU A 82 0.69 10.41 -4.85
CA LEU A 82 2.03 10.95 -5.10
C LEU A 82 2.87 11.02 -3.82
N ALA A 83 2.36 10.55 -2.69
CA ALA A 83 3.04 10.68 -1.40
C ALA A 83 4.44 10.04 -1.40
N GLY A 84 4.60 8.89 -2.04
CA GLY A 84 5.88 8.18 -2.15
C GLY A 84 6.66 8.45 -3.42
N LEU A 85 6.30 9.48 -4.17
CA LEU A 85 6.98 9.83 -5.42
C LEU A 85 8.47 10.16 -5.17
N GLN A 86 9.35 9.37 -5.75
CA GLN A 86 10.79 9.63 -5.75
C GLN A 86 11.13 10.45 -7.00
N SER A 87 11.25 11.76 -6.86
CA SER A 87 11.70 12.62 -7.97
C SER A 87 12.75 13.59 -7.48
N GLU A 88 13.81 13.72 -8.24
CA GLU A 88 14.84 14.75 -8.06
C GLU A 88 14.34 16.12 -8.57
N GLY A 89 13.24 16.60 -8.03
CA GLY A 89 12.93 18.05 -7.99
C GLY A 89 12.31 18.70 -9.22
N LYS A 90 11.95 18.04 -10.34
CA LYS A 90 11.45 18.76 -11.52
C LYS A 90 10.12 18.32 -12.10
N ASP A 91 9.59 17.16 -11.78
CA ASP A 91 8.51 16.56 -12.60
C ASP A 91 7.15 16.40 -11.92
N ALA A 92 6.99 16.75 -10.63
CA ALA A 92 5.66 16.72 -9.99
C ALA A 92 4.65 17.67 -10.67
N SER A 93 5.12 18.77 -11.26
CA SER A 93 4.28 19.68 -12.05
C SER A 93 3.83 19.10 -13.39
N ALA A 94 4.65 18.23 -14.01
CA ALA A 94 4.28 17.56 -15.27
C ALA A 94 3.14 16.54 -15.07
N ILE A 95 3.01 15.95 -13.88
CA ILE A 95 1.97 14.97 -13.53
C ILE A 95 0.59 15.66 -13.43
N GLY A 96 0.52 16.92 -13.04
CA GLY A 96 -0.73 17.71 -12.99
C GLY A 96 -1.42 17.89 -14.35
N PHE A 97 -0.73 17.61 -15.45
CA PHE A 97 -1.31 17.71 -16.81
C PHE A 97 -2.01 16.43 -17.29
N ILE A 98 -1.97 15.34 -16.51
CA ILE A 98 -2.41 14.01 -16.98
C ILE A 98 -3.92 13.79 -16.83
N GLY A 99 -4.66 14.69 -16.21
CA GLY A 99 -6.13 14.61 -16.09
C GLY A 99 -6.63 13.67 -14.97
N ALA A 100 -5.74 12.98 -14.23
CA ALA A 100 -6.11 12.22 -13.05
C ALA A 100 -6.10 13.11 -11.79
N THR A 101 -6.93 12.75 -10.81
CA THR A 101 -6.87 13.39 -9.49
C THR A 101 -5.67 12.87 -8.70
N THR A 102 -4.90 13.78 -8.10
CA THR A 102 -3.72 13.42 -7.32
C THR A 102 -3.86 13.82 -5.85
N ILE A 103 -3.27 13.01 -4.96
CA ILE A 103 -3.22 13.23 -3.50
C ILE A 103 -1.84 12.89 -2.92
N GLY A 104 -1.55 13.37 -1.73
CA GLY A 104 -0.34 13.01 -0.98
C GLY A 104 0.89 13.84 -1.30
N ALA A 105 0.83 14.74 -2.28
CA ALA A 105 1.85 15.75 -2.57
C ALA A 105 1.21 17.05 -3.07
N GLY A 106 1.91 18.16 -2.98
CA GLY A 106 1.43 19.47 -3.44
C GLY A 106 2.48 20.55 -3.25
N GLU A 107 2.19 21.77 -3.73
CA GLU A 107 3.11 22.93 -3.59
C GLU A 107 3.24 23.41 -2.15
N THR A 108 2.33 23.01 -1.28
CA THR A 108 2.34 23.34 0.16
C THR A 108 1.96 22.11 0.98
N GLU A 109 2.37 22.06 2.26
CA GLU A 109 1.97 21.03 3.20
C GLU A 109 0.44 20.87 3.27
N SER A 110 -0.30 21.97 3.21
CA SER A 110 -1.76 21.97 3.21
C SER A 110 -2.33 21.25 1.98
N MET A 111 -1.73 21.45 0.81
CA MET A 111 -2.14 20.77 -0.44
C MET A 111 -1.76 19.30 -0.41
N ALA A 112 -0.53 18.96 0.01
CA ALA A 112 -0.06 17.59 0.13
C ALA A 112 -0.96 16.76 1.05
N ASN A 113 -1.47 17.39 2.08
CA ASN A 113 -2.31 16.78 3.09
C ASN A 113 -3.82 16.83 2.79
N ARG A 114 -4.22 17.36 1.65
CA ARG A 114 -5.64 17.46 1.26
C ARG A 114 -6.22 16.07 0.98
N PRO A 115 -7.34 15.69 1.65
CA PRO A 115 -8.00 14.44 1.35
C PRO A 115 -8.76 14.52 0.02
N TYR A 116 -8.89 13.38 -0.64
CA TYR A 116 -9.89 13.19 -1.69
C TYR A 116 -11.19 12.71 -1.06
N VAL A 117 -12.29 13.34 -1.42
CA VAL A 117 -13.63 12.93 -0.96
C VAL A 117 -14.55 12.83 -2.18
N CYS A 118 -15.18 11.69 -2.33
CA CYS A 118 -16.18 11.45 -3.38
C CYS A 118 -17.45 10.81 -2.80
N CYS A 119 -18.51 10.82 -3.63
CA CYS A 119 -19.75 10.14 -3.31
C CYS A 119 -20.12 9.24 -4.50
N ILE A 120 -20.15 7.94 -4.26
CA ILE A 120 -20.46 6.90 -5.26
C ILE A 120 -21.68 6.15 -4.77
N ASN A 121 -22.76 6.14 -5.55
CA ASN A 121 -24.00 5.48 -5.20
C ASN A 121 -24.52 5.88 -3.80
N GLY A 122 -24.33 7.17 -3.44
CA GLY A 122 -24.71 7.71 -2.14
C GLY A 122 -23.79 7.31 -0.97
N ILE A 123 -22.68 6.63 -1.23
CA ILE A 123 -21.66 6.27 -0.24
C ILE A 123 -20.54 7.30 -0.31
N ARG A 124 -20.25 7.96 0.81
CA ARG A 124 -19.16 8.95 0.91
C ARG A 124 -17.88 8.27 1.30
N ILE A 125 -16.87 8.41 0.43
CA ILE A 125 -15.55 7.79 0.59
C ILE A 125 -14.53 8.90 0.74
N GLY A 126 -13.76 8.86 1.84
CA GLY A 126 -12.62 9.72 2.06
C GLY A 126 -11.33 8.94 1.83
N VAL A 127 -10.40 9.51 1.05
CA VAL A 127 -9.08 8.90 0.81
C VAL A 127 -8.00 9.89 1.23
N VAL A 128 -7.06 9.44 2.04
CA VAL A 128 -5.84 10.17 2.40
C VAL A 128 -4.63 9.35 2.02
N SER A 129 -3.53 10.01 1.72
CA SER A 129 -2.29 9.32 1.37
C SER A 129 -1.10 9.91 2.13
N PHE A 130 -0.24 9.03 2.64
CA PHE A 130 0.94 9.38 3.40
C PHE A 130 2.13 8.54 2.92
N ALA A 131 3.34 9.08 3.06
CA ALA A 131 4.57 8.32 2.86
C ALA A 131 5.52 8.47 4.04
N GLU A 132 6.44 7.53 4.16
CA GLU A 132 7.64 7.70 4.94
C GLU A 132 8.49 8.78 4.26
N GLN A 133 8.84 9.81 5.01
CA GLN A 133 9.70 10.87 4.51
C GLN A 133 11.11 10.32 4.35
N VAL A 134 11.61 10.28 3.13
CA VAL A 134 12.92 9.70 2.79
C VAL A 134 13.96 10.78 2.53
N ASP A 135 13.52 12.03 2.30
CA ASP A 135 14.45 13.10 1.92
C ASP A 135 14.03 14.47 2.43
N ALA A 136 14.97 15.19 3.06
CA ALA A 136 14.75 16.53 3.61
C ALA A 136 14.51 17.63 2.54
N GLY A 137 14.63 17.29 1.25
CA GLY A 137 14.49 18.22 0.13
C GLY A 137 13.06 18.46 -0.37
N PHE A 138 12.07 17.68 0.09
CA PHE A 138 10.68 17.79 -0.34
C PHE A 138 9.78 18.23 0.82
N HIS A 139 9.58 19.53 0.97
CA HIS A 139 8.71 20.08 2.01
C HIS A 139 7.21 19.85 1.79
N ASP A 140 6.80 19.32 0.65
CA ASP A 140 5.43 19.35 0.18
C ASP A 140 4.78 17.95 0.07
N ARG A 141 5.12 17.03 0.98
CA ARG A 141 4.54 15.67 1.05
C ARG A 141 3.80 15.42 2.36
N ALA A 142 2.76 14.60 2.28
CA ALA A 142 2.05 14.14 3.46
C ALA A 142 2.87 13.08 4.20
N ASP A 143 3.40 13.44 5.36
CA ASP A 143 4.26 12.57 6.18
C ASP A 143 3.43 11.68 7.11
N ILE A 144 3.67 10.36 7.03
CA ILE A 144 3.06 9.36 7.90
C ILE A 144 3.47 9.53 9.38
N LEU A 145 4.63 10.13 9.63
CA LEU A 145 5.15 10.38 10.97
C LEU A 145 4.52 11.61 11.63
N SER A 146 3.79 12.43 10.86
CA SER A 146 3.10 13.59 11.40
C SER A 146 2.02 13.16 12.40
N LEU A 147 1.99 13.80 13.56
CA LEU A 147 0.92 13.62 14.55
C LEU A 147 -0.46 13.96 13.99
N SER A 148 -0.52 14.88 13.04
CA SER A 148 -1.76 15.28 12.37
C SER A 148 -2.34 14.22 11.44
N ALA A 149 -1.57 13.18 11.05
CA ALA A 149 -2.04 12.14 10.13
C ALA A 149 -3.26 11.38 10.70
N TYR A 150 -3.22 11.02 11.97
CA TYR A 150 -4.36 10.34 12.63
C TYR A 150 -5.58 11.25 12.81
N ASP A 151 -5.35 12.54 13.11
CA ASP A 151 -6.44 13.49 13.28
C ASP A 151 -7.17 13.75 11.97
N ARG A 152 -6.49 13.68 10.83
CA ARG A 152 -7.12 13.76 9.50
C ARG A 152 -8.08 12.60 9.24
N VAL A 153 -7.68 11.38 9.61
CA VAL A 153 -8.56 10.22 9.52
C VAL A 153 -9.80 10.42 10.38
N ARG A 154 -9.64 10.89 11.64
CA ARG A 154 -10.77 11.19 12.55
C ARG A 154 -11.69 12.27 11.99
N MET A 155 -11.13 13.31 11.38
CA MET A 155 -11.93 14.39 10.76
C MET A 155 -12.77 13.87 9.59
N LEU A 156 -12.22 12.98 8.77
CA LEU A 156 -12.92 12.37 7.63
C LEU A 156 -14.07 11.48 8.08
N LEU A 157 -13.96 10.77 9.20
CA LEU A 157 -15.05 9.95 9.74
C LEU A 157 -16.34 10.72 9.99
N ASN A 158 -16.24 12.00 10.30
CA ASN A 158 -17.43 12.83 10.51
C ASN A 158 -18.16 13.16 9.21
N GLN A 159 -17.53 12.92 8.06
CA GLN A 159 -18.01 13.34 6.74
C GLN A 159 -18.18 12.17 5.76
N CYS A 160 -17.52 11.04 6.03
CA CYS A 160 -17.45 9.90 5.12
C CYS A 160 -17.97 8.63 5.80
N ASP A 161 -18.59 7.76 5.01
CA ASP A 161 -19.04 6.44 5.45
C ASP A 161 -17.88 5.45 5.52
N HIS A 162 -16.84 5.69 4.68
CA HIS A 162 -15.58 4.94 4.69
C HIS A 162 -14.39 5.87 4.57
N VAL A 163 -13.31 5.52 5.26
CA VAL A 163 -12.01 6.18 5.13
C VAL A 163 -10.96 5.17 4.69
N ILE A 164 -10.28 5.46 3.58
CA ILE A 164 -9.17 4.68 3.02
C ILE A 164 -7.89 5.46 3.26
N VAL A 165 -6.93 4.82 3.90
CA VAL A 165 -5.58 5.37 4.11
C VAL A 165 -4.62 4.65 3.18
N LEU A 166 -4.04 5.37 2.25
CA LEU A 166 -2.98 4.89 1.37
C LEU A 166 -1.64 5.22 2.01
N VAL A 167 -0.71 4.28 1.97
CA VAL A 167 0.62 4.45 2.58
C VAL A 167 1.69 4.00 1.61
N GLN A 168 2.84 4.67 1.67
CA GLN A 168 4.09 4.18 1.10
C GLN A 168 5.19 4.25 2.15
N SER A 169 5.57 3.09 2.71
CA SER A 169 6.60 2.99 3.72
C SER A 169 7.35 1.67 3.70
N GLY A 170 8.42 1.61 4.46
CA GLY A 170 9.26 0.42 4.56
C GLY A 170 10.28 0.30 3.43
N LEU A 171 11.10 -0.74 3.54
CA LEU A 171 12.18 -1.00 2.58
C LEU A 171 11.70 -1.97 1.49
N ALA A 172 12.11 -1.73 0.25
CA ALA A 172 11.80 -2.62 -0.87
C ALA A 172 12.30 -4.07 -0.64
N GLU A 173 13.40 -4.23 0.08
CA GLU A 173 13.99 -5.53 0.40
C GLU A 173 13.28 -6.27 1.54
N SER A 174 12.44 -5.58 2.33
CA SER A 174 11.76 -6.23 3.45
C SER A 174 10.64 -7.17 2.96
N GLU A 175 10.68 -8.42 3.43
CA GLU A 175 9.70 -9.46 3.09
C GLU A 175 8.44 -9.38 3.98
N LEU A 176 8.56 -8.77 5.15
CA LEU A 176 7.49 -8.56 6.13
C LEU A 176 7.41 -7.08 6.48
N PRO A 177 6.25 -6.58 6.91
CA PRO A 177 6.19 -5.25 7.50
C PRO A 177 7.08 -5.17 8.74
N LEU A 178 7.71 -4.03 8.96
CA LEU A 178 8.39 -3.79 10.24
C LEU A 178 7.34 -3.68 11.35
N PRO A 179 7.60 -4.23 12.56
CA PRO A 179 6.64 -4.19 13.66
C PRO A 179 6.17 -2.77 14.02
N GLU A 180 7.05 -1.79 13.88
CA GLU A 180 6.75 -0.39 14.14
C GLU A 180 5.76 0.18 13.10
N TRP A 181 5.89 -0.20 11.82
CA TRP A 181 4.94 0.16 10.77
C TRP A 181 3.60 -0.54 10.96
N ARG A 182 3.62 -1.82 11.33
CA ARG A 182 2.41 -2.57 11.66
C ARG A 182 1.59 -1.87 12.75
N GLU A 183 2.25 -1.44 13.84
CA GLU A 183 1.61 -0.70 14.93
C GLU A 183 1.04 0.64 14.45
N ARG A 184 1.74 1.38 13.61
CA ARG A 184 1.24 2.64 13.03
C ARG A 184 0.00 2.42 12.16
N TYR A 185 -0.02 1.36 11.35
CA TYR A 185 -1.18 1.05 10.52
C TYR A 185 -2.39 0.66 11.37
N HIS A 186 -2.17 -0.07 12.46
CA HIS A 186 -3.22 -0.33 13.45
C HIS A 186 -3.77 0.97 14.08
N CYS A 187 -2.91 1.96 14.35
CA CYS A 187 -3.36 3.26 14.85
C CYS A 187 -4.25 4.02 13.85
N PHE A 188 -4.07 3.87 12.54
CA PHE A 188 -5.00 4.43 11.55
C PHE A 188 -6.38 3.75 11.61
N VAL A 189 -6.41 2.43 11.77
CA VAL A 189 -7.68 1.72 12.02
C VAL A 189 -8.31 2.20 13.32
N ASP A 190 -7.54 2.35 14.40
CA ASP A 190 -8.02 2.88 15.68
C ASP A 190 -8.52 4.33 15.57
N ALA A 191 -7.98 5.11 14.63
CA ALA A 191 -8.49 6.43 14.30
C ALA A 191 -9.76 6.39 13.45
N GLY A 192 -10.15 5.22 12.92
CA GLY A 192 -11.41 4.95 12.21
C GLY A 192 -11.27 4.61 10.73
N ALA A 193 -10.08 4.37 10.22
CA ALA A 193 -9.93 3.91 8.84
C ALA A 193 -10.60 2.54 8.63
N SER A 194 -11.38 2.41 7.56
CA SER A 194 -11.91 1.13 7.10
C SER A 194 -10.82 0.27 6.46
N LEU A 195 -9.92 0.94 5.74
CA LEU A 195 -8.82 0.31 4.99
C LEU A 195 -7.53 1.10 5.20
N VAL A 196 -6.45 0.39 5.46
CA VAL A 196 -5.08 0.92 5.42
C VAL A 196 -4.31 0.08 4.41
N VAL A 197 -3.83 0.69 3.34
CA VAL A 197 -3.24 -0.02 2.21
C VAL A 197 -1.88 0.58 1.89
N ASP A 198 -0.82 -0.19 2.14
CA ASP A 198 0.51 0.14 1.64
C ASP A 198 0.59 -0.21 0.15
N LEU A 199 1.07 0.73 -0.65
CA LEU A 199 1.14 0.62 -2.11
C LEU A 199 2.51 0.12 -2.60
N GLY A 200 3.43 -0.19 -1.67
CA GLY A 200 4.73 -0.76 -1.95
C GLY A 200 4.71 -2.28 -2.18
N ARG A 201 5.86 -2.93 -1.98
CA ARG A 201 6.04 -4.38 -2.16
C ARG A 201 4.98 -5.20 -1.42
N ALA A 202 4.46 -6.26 -2.05
CA ALA A 202 3.48 -7.16 -1.45
C ALA A 202 4.07 -7.90 -0.22
N ARG A 203 3.39 -7.79 0.94
CA ARG A 203 3.83 -8.34 2.24
C ARG A 203 2.71 -8.98 3.05
N GLY A 204 1.59 -9.30 2.42
CA GLY A 204 0.41 -9.84 3.06
C GLY A 204 -0.51 -8.80 3.69
N TRP A 205 -1.53 -9.27 4.40
CA TRP A 205 -2.54 -8.45 5.04
C TRP A 205 -3.14 -9.13 6.26
N GLU A 206 -3.82 -8.35 7.09
CA GLU A 206 -4.59 -8.86 8.22
C GLU A 206 -5.86 -8.03 8.45
N LYS A 207 -6.85 -8.66 9.08
CA LYS A 207 -7.99 -7.95 9.64
C LYS A 207 -7.64 -7.50 11.05
N TYR A 208 -7.77 -6.20 11.31
CA TYR A 208 -7.55 -5.63 12.62
C TYR A 208 -8.80 -4.87 13.08
N LYS A 209 -9.42 -5.31 14.19
CA LYS A 209 -10.69 -4.75 14.70
C LYS A 209 -11.76 -4.68 13.58
N HIS A 210 -12.22 -3.48 13.27
CA HIS A 210 -13.21 -3.21 12.21
C HIS A 210 -12.60 -2.99 10.83
N GLY A 211 -11.28 -2.77 10.75
CA GLY A 211 -10.58 -2.43 9.52
C GLY A 211 -9.75 -3.56 8.94
N LEU A 212 -9.23 -3.31 7.77
CA LEU A 212 -8.37 -4.20 7.00
C LEU A 212 -7.05 -3.49 6.70
N VAL A 213 -5.94 -4.18 6.92
CA VAL A 213 -4.60 -3.64 6.73
C VAL A 213 -3.83 -4.48 5.73
N PHE A 214 -3.47 -3.89 4.59
CA PHE A 214 -2.55 -4.45 3.60
C PHE A 214 -1.18 -3.84 3.76
N TYR A 215 -0.16 -4.68 3.87
CA TYR A 215 1.23 -4.28 4.08
C TYR A 215 2.02 -4.12 2.79
N GLY A 216 1.34 -4.10 1.69
CA GLY A 216 1.82 -3.84 0.35
C GLY A 216 1.08 -4.66 -0.70
N LEU A 217 0.90 -4.07 -1.87
CA LEU A 217 0.22 -4.71 -2.99
C LEU A 217 1.20 -5.17 -4.09
N GLY A 218 2.44 -4.67 -4.10
CA GLY A 218 3.37 -4.88 -5.21
C GLY A 218 3.08 -3.97 -6.40
N SER A 219 4.03 -3.86 -7.32
CA SER A 219 3.83 -3.03 -8.52
C SER A 219 3.06 -3.79 -9.59
N PRO A 220 1.94 -3.27 -10.09
CA PRO A 220 1.20 -3.90 -11.18
C PRO A 220 1.95 -3.84 -12.53
N ALA A 221 2.96 -2.98 -12.65
CA ALA A 221 3.90 -2.99 -13.78
C ALA A 221 5.03 -4.01 -13.61
N GLY A 222 5.20 -4.60 -12.42
CA GLY A 222 6.15 -5.65 -12.11
C GLY A 222 5.63 -7.04 -12.43
N ALA A 223 6.43 -8.09 -12.11
CA ALA A 223 6.08 -9.48 -12.45
C ALA A 223 4.84 -9.98 -11.72
N ASP A 224 4.77 -9.77 -10.39
CA ASP A 224 3.66 -10.21 -9.55
C ASP A 224 3.22 -9.10 -8.58
N SER A 225 1.91 -8.95 -8.42
CA SER A 225 1.30 -7.97 -7.53
C SER A 225 -0.07 -8.46 -7.04
N LEU A 226 -0.70 -7.66 -6.18
CA LEU A 226 -2.08 -7.87 -5.74
C LEU A 226 -2.96 -6.74 -6.25
N GLY A 227 -4.13 -7.08 -6.77
CA GLY A 227 -5.25 -6.16 -6.95
C GLY A 227 -6.20 -6.33 -5.76
N LEU A 228 -6.54 -5.26 -5.09
CA LEU A 228 -7.49 -5.24 -3.98
C LEU A 228 -8.83 -4.71 -4.47
N PHE A 229 -9.78 -5.60 -4.64
CA PHE A 229 -11.16 -5.32 -5.01
C PHE A 229 -11.99 -5.17 -3.74
N VAL A 230 -12.61 -4.03 -3.56
CA VAL A 230 -13.38 -3.70 -2.34
C VAL A 230 -14.79 -3.31 -2.74
N ASN A 231 -15.75 -3.88 -2.04
CA ASN A 231 -17.14 -3.51 -2.15
C ASN A 231 -17.56 -2.81 -0.86
N LEU A 232 -17.75 -1.49 -0.92
CA LEU A 232 -18.13 -0.64 0.19
C LEU A 232 -19.64 -0.50 0.27
N ARG A 233 -20.21 -0.44 1.49
CA ARG A 233 -21.65 -0.26 1.75
C ARG A 233 -21.88 0.95 2.63
N ARG A 234 -23.00 1.64 2.45
CA ARG A 234 -23.37 2.82 3.23
C ARG A 234 -23.39 2.61 4.76
N ASN A 235 -23.61 1.39 5.22
CA ASN A 235 -23.66 1.07 6.66
C ASN A 235 -22.27 0.89 7.30
N GLY A 236 -21.20 1.31 6.67
CA GLY A 236 -19.83 1.17 7.13
C GLY A 236 -19.24 -0.24 6.99
N LYS A 237 -20.04 -1.21 6.50
CA LYS A 237 -19.55 -2.56 6.20
C LYS A 237 -18.90 -2.59 4.82
N PHE A 238 -17.96 -3.51 4.65
CA PHE A 238 -17.34 -3.77 3.35
C PHE A 238 -16.99 -5.26 3.21
N SER A 239 -16.87 -5.70 1.98
CA SER A 239 -16.25 -6.96 1.61
C SER A 239 -15.08 -6.71 0.68
N TYR A 240 -14.15 -7.64 0.60
CA TYR A 240 -12.96 -7.49 -0.23
C TYR A 240 -12.52 -8.83 -0.82
N GLU A 241 -11.82 -8.73 -1.93
CA GLU A 241 -11.09 -9.83 -2.55
C GLU A 241 -9.70 -9.33 -2.95
N ALA A 242 -8.66 -10.03 -2.51
CA ALA A 242 -7.29 -9.80 -2.94
C ALA A 242 -6.92 -10.82 -3.99
N ARG A 243 -6.72 -10.37 -5.23
CA ARG A 243 -6.42 -11.24 -6.38
C ARG A 243 -5.00 -11.02 -6.85
N ALA A 244 -4.25 -12.09 -7.04
CA ALA A 244 -2.92 -12.02 -7.60
C ALA A 244 -3.00 -11.58 -9.07
N LEU A 245 -2.18 -10.60 -9.43
CA LEU A 245 -2.02 -10.07 -10.77
C LEU A 245 -0.61 -10.37 -11.25
N GLN A 246 -0.45 -10.58 -12.54
CA GLN A 246 0.82 -10.80 -13.20
C GLN A 246 0.92 -9.94 -14.45
N ASN A 247 2.04 -9.25 -14.59
CA ASN A 247 2.36 -8.52 -15.81
C ASN A 247 3.31 -9.36 -16.67
N THR A 248 2.87 -9.73 -17.85
CA THR A 248 3.68 -10.47 -18.82
C THR A 248 3.83 -9.65 -20.09
N ALA A 249 5.02 -9.18 -20.35
CA ALA A 249 5.36 -8.36 -21.53
C ALA A 249 4.44 -7.14 -21.75
N GLY A 250 3.98 -6.53 -20.65
CA GLY A 250 3.12 -5.35 -20.68
C GLY A 250 1.62 -5.64 -20.60
N SER A 251 1.22 -6.90 -20.66
CA SER A 251 -0.18 -7.29 -20.42
C SER A 251 -0.35 -7.68 -18.95
N LEU A 252 -1.19 -6.94 -18.23
CA LEU A 252 -1.61 -7.24 -16.88
C LEU A 252 -2.83 -8.18 -16.91
N ASP A 253 -2.78 -9.28 -16.17
CA ASP A 253 -3.89 -10.21 -16.03
C ASP A 253 -3.88 -10.91 -14.67
N PHE A 254 -4.91 -11.72 -14.38
CA PHE A 254 -4.93 -12.52 -13.17
C PHE A 254 -3.83 -13.57 -13.20
N SER A 255 -3.03 -13.58 -12.12
CA SER A 255 -1.87 -14.45 -12.02
C SER A 255 -2.26 -15.91 -11.73
N GLN A 256 -1.60 -16.83 -12.42
CA GLN A 256 -1.60 -18.26 -12.11
C GLN A 256 -0.36 -18.67 -11.29
N ASN A 257 0.48 -17.73 -10.86
CA ASN A 257 1.69 -18.00 -10.10
C ASN A 257 1.35 -18.54 -8.70
N SER A 258 1.38 -19.85 -8.53
CA SER A 258 1.11 -20.52 -7.27
C SER A 258 2.19 -20.21 -6.20
N ALA A 259 3.44 -19.98 -6.61
CA ALA A 259 4.52 -19.65 -5.68
C ALA A 259 4.29 -18.29 -5.02
N PHE A 260 3.87 -17.28 -5.79
CA PHE A 260 3.52 -15.97 -5.26
C PHE A 260 2.35 -16.06 -4.27
N ARG A 261 1.29 -16.79 -4.62
CA ARG A 261 0.14 -17.00 -3.72
C ARG A 261 0.57 -17.68 -2.42
N THR A 262 1.37 -18.76 -2.51
CA THR A 262 1.90 -19.48 -1.34
C THR A 262 2.73 -18.56 -0.46
N GLN A 263 3.55 -17.68 -1.05
CA GLN A 263 4.33 -16.68 -0.30
C GLN A 263 3.42 -15.73 0.48
N ILE A 264 2.40 -15.19 -0.16
CA ILE A 264 1.44 -14.27 0.48
C ILE A 264 0.69 -14.98 1.61
N ASP A 265 0.22 -16.21 1.40
CA ASP A 265 -0.48 -17.00 2.43
C ASP A 265 0.42 -17.30 3.64
N ALA A 266 1.70 -17.58 3.40
CA ALA A 266 2.68 -17.75 4.48
C ALA A 266 2.89 -16.45 5.27
N GLN A 267 2.96 -15.29 4.60
CA GLN A 267 3.04 -13.98 5.25
C GLN A 267 1.79 -13.69 6.09
N ASN A 268 0.60 -13.96 5.55
CA ASN A 268 -0.66 -13.79 6.28
C ASN A 268 -0.71 -14.68 7.52
N THR A 269 -0.25 -15.93 7.41
CA THR A 269 -0.18 -16.87 8.53
C THR A 269 0.77 -16.38 9.63
N LEU A 270 1.93 -15.84 9.25
CA LEU A 270 2.87 -15.24 10.21
C LEU A 270 2.27 -14.05 10.95
N LEU A 271 1.55 -13.18 10.24
CA LEU A 271 0.89 -12.00 10.84
C LEU A 271 -0.12 -12.38 11.91
N LEU A 272 -0.78 -13.54 11.82
CA LEU A 272 -1.72 -14.04 12.82
C LEU A 272 -1.03 -14.48 14.13
N ASN A 273 0.23 -14.91 14.07
CA ASN A 273 0.99 -15.34 15.25
C ASN A 273 2.01 -14.28 15.66
N LYS A 274 1.65 -13.44 16.64
CA LYS A 274 2.49 -12.31 17.07
C LYS A 274 3.92 -12.74 17.44
N LYS A 275 4.10 -13.90 18.11
CA LYS A 275 5.43 -14.36 18.55
C LYS A 275 6.31 -14.77 17.37
N GLU A 276 5.76 -15.55 16.46
CA GLU A 276 6.47 -16.01 15.26
C GLU A 276 6.77 -14.84 14.32
N TYR A 277 5.80 -13.95 14.14
CA TYR A 277 5.98 -12.72 13.35
C TYR A 277 7.13 -11.87 13.90
N ILE A 278 7.18 -11.59 15.21
CA ILE A 278 8.25 -10.79 15.80
C ILE A 278 9.61 -11.49 15.64
N SER A 279 9.68 -12.82 15.79
CA SER A 279 10.90 -13.58 15.54
C SER A 279 11.36 -13.43 14.09
N ALA A 280 10.48 -13.70 13.13
CA ALA A 280 10.78 -13.60 11.71
C ALA A 280 11.18 -12.16 11.29
N ALA A 281 10.51 -11.12 11.84
CA ALA A 281 10.87 -9.73 11.61
C ALA A 281 12.25 -9.39 12.20
N ASN A 282 12.60 -9.92 13.35
CA ASN A 282 13.93 -9.77 13.95
C ASN A 282 15.02 -10.38 13.06
N ASP A 283 14.79 -11.60 12.58
CA ASP A 283 15.72 -12.30 11.68
C ASP A 283 15.88 -11.54 10.36
N MET A 284 14.77 -11.06 9.79
CA MET A 284 14.78 -10.21 8.59
C MET A 284 15.62 -8.93 8.82
N CYS A 285 15.36 -8.21 9.91
CA CYS A 285 16.13 -6.99 10.23
C CYS A 285 17.61 -7.29 10.41
N THR A 286 17.97 -8.39 11.02
CA THR A 286 19.37 -8.79 11.20
C THR A 286 20.03 -9.10 9.85
N ARG A 287 19.35 -9.83 8.95
CA ARG A 287 19.84 -10.09 7.58
C ARG A 287 20.04 -8.81 6.80
N LEU A 288 19.03 -7.91 6.77
CA LEU A 288 19.10 -6.63 6.05
C LEU A 288 20.23 -5.74 6.59
N TYR A 289 20.39 -5.67 7.91
CA TYR A 289 21.47 -4.91 8.52
C TYR A 289 22.85 -5.48 8.17
N CYS A 290 23.02 -6.81 8.23
CA CYS A 290 24.28 -7.47 7.87
C CYS A 290 24.61 -7.33 6.38
N ALA A 291 23.61 -7.39 5.49
CA ALA A 291 23.81 -7.18 4.07
C ALA A 291 24.31 -5.76 3.79
N ASN A 292 23.72 -4.75 4.43
CA ASN A 292 24.17 -3.37 4.35
C ASN A 292 25.57 -3.19 4.95
N GLU A 293 25.86 -3.80 6.11
CA GLU A 293 27.17 -3.75 6.76
C GLU A 293 28.26 -4.40 5.90
N SER A 294 27.98 -5.51 5.23
CA SER A 294 28.93 -6.19 4.34
C SER A 294 29.22 -5.38 3.08
N THR A 295 28.22 -4.70 2.55
CA THR A 295 28.38 -3.76 1.43
C THR A 295 29.18 -2.52 1.87
N GLN A 296 28.92 -2.02 3.10
CA GLN A 296 29.71 -0.95 3.70
C GLN A 296 31.17 -1.35 3.92
N LYS A 297 31.46 -2.56 4.44
CA LYS A 297 32.84 -3.04 4.65
C LYS A 297 33.60 -3.28 3.34
N ARG A 298 32.93 -3.72 2.28
CA ARG A 298 33.52 -3.82 0.94
C ARG A 298 33.82 -2.43 0.34
N GLY A 299 32.92 -1.46 0.57
CA GLY A 299 33.13 -0.07 0.26
C GLY A 299 34.28 0.57 1.06
N ILE A 300 34.36 0.31 2.38
CA ILE A 300 35.41 0.85 3.25
C ILE A 300 36.81 0.38 2.87
N LYS A 301 37.00 -0.86 2.37
CA LYS A 301 38.31 -1.31 1.88
C LYS A 301 38.76 -0.59 0.60
N GLY A 302 37.82 -0.03 -0.20
CA GLY A 302 38.10 0.86 -1.34
C GLY A 302 38.14 2.36 -0.95
N LEU A 303 37.72 2.72 0.26
CA LEU A 303 37.35 4.07 0.69
C LEU A 303 38.41 4.83 1.46
N PHE A 304 39.63 4.37 1.56
CA PHE A 304 40.71 5.24 2.06
C PHE A 304 41.06 6.39 1.11
N SER A 305 40.28 6.60 0.04
CA SER A 305 40.48 7.70 -0.91
C SER A 305 39.33 8.71 -1.05
N GLN A 306 38.12 8.49 -0.46
CA GLN A 306 37.04 9.51 -0.53
C GLN A 306 36.16 9.47 0.74
N GLN A 307 36.28 10.50 1.53
CA GLN A 307 35.58 10.72 2.82
C GLN A 307 34.07 10.97 2.68
N THR A 308 33.60 11.30 1.48
CA THR A 308 32.22 11.72 1.17
C THR A 308 31.17 10.62 1.22
N ASP A 309 31.54 9.37 0.96
CA ASP A 309 30.58 8.26 0.84
C ASP A 309 30.06 7.73 2.22
N GLY A 310 30.88 7.86 3.26
CA GLY A 310 30.51 7.47 4.66
C GLY A 310 29.48 8.40 5.28
N ASP A 311 29.62 9.69 5.04
CA ASP A 311 28.74 10.73 5.60
C ASP A 311 27.38 10.71 4.92
N GLN A 312 27.32 10.53 3.60
CA GLN A 312 26.05 10.38 2.86
C GLN A 312 25.26 9.14 3.30
N ARG A 313 25.94 8.02 3.59
CA ARG A 313 25.30 6.80 4.09
C ARG A 313 24.80 6.96 5.51
N LEU A 314 25.54 7.66 6.36
CA LEU A 314 25.09 7.96 7.70
C LEU A 314 23.87 8.89 7.68
N LEU A 315 23.88 9.90 6.81
CA LEU A 315 22.75 10.77 6.55
C LEU A 315 21.54 9.97 6.10
N SER A 316 21.65 9.11 5.09
CA SER A 316 20.57 8.24 4.59
C SER A 316 20.00 7.35 5.71
N LEU A 317 20.84 6.81 6.61
CA LEU A 317 20.40 5.99 7.74
C LEU A 317 19.68 6.84 8.79
N LEU A 318 20.06 8.11 8.97
CA LEU A 318 19.41 9.02 9.90
C LEU A 318 18.08 9.57 9.36
N GLU A 319 18.00 9.79 8.06
CA GLU A 319 16.85 10.37 7.38
C GLU A 319 15.76 9.33 7.08
N ASN A 320 16.13 8.08 6.75
CA ASN A 320 15.19 7.02 6.48
C ASN A 320 14.78 6.27 7.75
N GLU A 321 13.53 6.45 8.19
CA GLU A 321 13.00 5.81 9.40
C GLU A 321 13.06 4.28 9.34
N SER A 322 12.73 3.68 8.20
CA SER A 322 12.77 2.22 8.04
C SER A 322 14.18 1.66 8.18
N LEU A 323 15.19 2.31 7.58
CA LEU A 323 16.60 1.92 7.76
C LEU A 323 17.03 2.06 9.23
N ARG A 324 16.64 3.15 9.88
CA ARG A 324 16.91 3.41 11.29
C ARG A 324 16.26 2.35 12.19
N LEU A 325 15.03 1.97 11.91
CA LEU A 325 14.32 0.93 12.66
C LEU A 325 14.98 -0.45 12.50
N VAL A 326 15.39 -0.82 11.28
CA VAL A 326 16.12 -2.06 11.00
C VAL A 326 17.45 -2.09 11.76
N ALA A 327 18.24 -1.03 11.66
CA ALA A 327 19.53 -0.94 12.36
C ALA A 327 19.37 -1.01 13.87
N LYS A 328 18.43 -0.24 14.43
CA LYS A 328 18.13 -0.22 15.88
C LYS A 328 17.71 -1.58 16.40
N ARG A 329 16.88 -2.31 15.66
CA ARG A 329 16.41 -3.65 16.04
C ARG A 329 17.55 -4.66 15.99
N ALA A 330 18.34 -4.72 14.91
CA ALA A 330 19.47 -5.61 14.76
C ALA A 330 20.54 -5.39 15.83
N LEU A 331 20.89 -4.14 16.13
CA LEU A 331 21.87 -3.81 17.16
C LEU A 331 21.41 -4.19 18.59
N ARG A 332 20.12 -4.02 18.89
CA ARG A 332 19.55 -4.45 20.17
C ARG A 332 19.65 -5.97 20.37
N LEU A 333 19.37 -6.75 19.34
CA LEU A 333 19.46 -8.20 19.37
C LEU A 333 20.91 -8.64 19.62
N ARG A 334 21.88 -8.10 18.88
CA ARG A 334 23.31 -8.39 19.10
C ARG A 334 23.76 -8.09 20.54
N SER A 335 23.34 -6.94 21.09
CA SER A 335 23.71 -6.54 22.45
C SER A 335 23.14 -7.47 23.53
N THR A 336 21.98 -8.07 23.29
CA THR A 336 21.37 -9.07 24.21
C THR A 336 22.07 -10.42 24.14
N GLU A 337 22.47 -10.86 22.95
CA GLU A 337 23.24 -12.11 22.78
C GLU A 337 24.64 -12.04 23.43
N GLU A 338 25.31 -10.91 23.36
CA GLU A 338 26.61 -10.69 24.00
C GLU A 338 26.52 -10.68 25.54
N LYS A 339 25.42 -10.13 26.08
CA LYS A 339 25.18 -10.15 27.55
C LYS A 339 24.80 -11.55 28.06
N GLY A 340 24.14 -12.37 27.25
CA GLY A 340 23.81 -13.76 27.62
C GLY A 340 24.97 -14.73 27.54
N LYS A 341 26.10 -14.35 26.94
CA LYS A 341 27.33 -15.12 26.81
C LYS A 341 28.39 -14.79 27.90
N ARG A 342 28.15 -13.77 28.71
CA ARG A 342 28.94 -13.39 29.88
C ARG A 342 28.25 -13.85 31.15
#